data_4c3469c7fc39a9ade38438a4b3022694
#
_entry.id   4c3469c7fc39a9ade38438a4b3022694
#
_cell.length_a   1.000
_cell.length_b   1.000
_cell.length_c   1.000
_cell.angle_alpha   90.00
_cell.angle_beta   90.00
_cell.angle_gamma   90.00
#
_symmetry.space_group_name_H-M   'P 1'
#
loop_
_entity.id
_entity.type
_entity.pdbx_description
1 polymer ?
#
loop_
_entity_poly.entity_id
_entity_poly.type
_entity_poly.pdbx_seq_one_letter_code
_entity_poly.pdbx_strand_id
1 'polypeptide(L)'
;MLIVVGAALGSMIIGNPKEVLLEMWVQVKGVFSFRRRGEAFQRELLMLLYELLETVDMGGLKALDAHIEEPDQSDLFTKYPLILQEKNLMAFIADNFRLMAMGKISAHELEGFLEQELDAMHEALLLPSRSLHKVGEAMPGFGILAAIMGIIITMDSIGGSVAEIGAHVAAALVGTFLGIFFCYCMMEPLSNAMAQRIRTELSALECVRTTLVAHVAGKPTLLAVNAGRKLIEQDVKPA
;
A
#
# COMPACT_ATOMS: atom_id res chain seq x y z
N MET A 1 -19.33 -22.55 10.46
CA MET A 1 -18.40 -21.46 10.82
C MET A 1 -16.94 -21.89 10.71
N LEU A 2 -16.49 -22.95 11.37
CA LEU A 2 -15.08 -23.43 11.32
C LEU A 2 -14.59 -23.72 9.88
N ILE A 3 -15.44 -24.30 9.02
CA ILE A 3 -15.08 -24.62 7.62
C ILE A 3 -14.76 -23.34 6.84
N VAL A 4 -15.61 -22.32 6.92
CA VAL A 4 -15.43 -21.05 6.19
C VAL A 4 -14.17 -20.33 6.64
N VAL A 5 -14.00 -20.16 7.96
CA VAL A 5 -12.83 -19.48 8.53
C VAL A 5 -11.55 -20.29 8.30
N GLY A 6 -11.61 -21.62 8.51
CA GLY A 6 -10.44 -22.49 8.31
C GLY A 6 -10.00 -22.52 6.84
N ALA A 7 -10.94 -22.59 5.89
CA ALA A 7 -10.62 -22.53 4.45
C ALA A 7 -10.04 -21.16 4.05
N ALA A 8 -10.59 -20.07 4.57
CA ALA A 8 -10.07 -18.72 4.30
C ALA A 8 -8.66 -18.54 4.83
N LEU A 9 -8.39 -18.94 6.08
CA LEU A 9 -7.06 -18.87 6.68
C LEU A 9 -6.06 -19.79 5.95
N GLY A 10 -6.47 -21.02 5.64
CA GLY A 10 -5.64 -21.95 4.86
C GLY A 10 -5.30 -21.41 3.49
N SER A 11 -6.28 -20.88 2.75
CA SER A 11 -6.07 -20.23 1.45
C SER A 11 -5.14 -19.02 1.55
N MET A 12 -5.29 -18.21 2.59
CA MET A 12 -4.43 -17.04 2.81
C MET A 12 -2.97 -17.44 3.07
N ILE A 13 -2.75 -18.45 3.92
CA ILE A 13 -1.39 -18.90 4.30
C ILE A 13 -0.70 -19.63 3.15
N ILE A 14 -1.42 -20.51 2.44
CA ILE A 14 -0.85 -21.30 1.35
C ILE A 14 -0.63 -20.44 0.11
N GLY A 15 -1.51 -19.49 -0.15
CA GLY A 15 -1.47 -18.65 -1.34
C GLY A 15 -0.48 -17.49 -1.29
N ASN A 16 0.17 -17.23 -0.15
CA ASN A 16 1.03 -16.05 0.00
C ASN A 16 2.34 -16.37 0.70
N PRO A 17 3.47 -15.78 0.25
CA PRO A 17 4.74 -15.80 0.98
C PRO A 17 4.62 -15.17 2.37
N LYS A 18 5.51 -15.51 3.28
CA LYS A 18 5.52 -15.00 4.66
C LYS A 18 5.65 -13.48 4.71
N GLU A 19 6.46 -12.91 3.83
CA GLU A 19 6.70 -11.48 3.70
C GLU A 19 5.40 -10.72 3.39
N VAL A 20 4.60 -11.24 2.45
CA VAL A 20 3.29 -10.68 2.09
C VAL A 20 2.30 -10.76 3.24
N LEU A 21 2.31 -11.85 4.01
CA LEU A 21 1.45 -12.00 5.18
C LEU A 21 1.81 -11.01 6.29
N LEU A 22 3.10 -10.79 6.53
CA LEU A 22 3.58 -9.80 7.51
C LEU A 22 3.21 -8.38 7.09
N GLU A 23 3.44 -8.04 5.81
CA GLU A 23 3.10 -6.74 5.27
C GLU A 23 1.58 -6.50 5.29
N MET A 24 0.78 -7.52 4.98
CA MET A 24 -0.69 -7.45 5.10
C MET A 24 -1.11 -7.07 6.53
N TRP A 25 -0.51 -7.67 7.56
CA TRP A 25 -0.79 -7.32 8.96
C TRP A 25 -0.41 -5.87 9.28
N VAL A 26 0.73 -5.40 8.76
CA VAL A 26 1.17 -4.01 8.93
C VAL A 26 0.18 -3.05 8.26
N GLN A 27 -0.20 -3.34 7.02
CA GLN A 27 -1.16 -2.52 6.28
C GLN A 27 -2.54 -2.51 6.91
N VAL A 28 -3.06 -3.66 7.37
CA VAL A 28 -4.35 -3.75 8.10
C VAL A 28 -4.31 -2.89 9.36
N LYS A 29 -3.27 -3.00 10.18
CA LYS A 29 -3.10 -2.13 11.36
C LYS A 29 -3.05 -0.65 10.95
N GLY A 30 -2.39 -0.38 9.83
CA GLY A 30 -2.29 0.96 9.26
C GLY A 30 -3.64 1.57 8.89
N VAL A 31 -4.59 0.78 8.38
CA VAL A 31 -5.95 1.26 8.06
C VAL A 31 -6.67 1.80 9.29
N PHE A 32 -6.48 1.14 10.45
CA PHE A 32 -7.08 1.58 11.73
C PHE A 32 -6.28 2.71 12.40
N SER A 33 -5.07 2.99 11.93
CA SER A 33 -4.29 4.14 12.39
C SER A 33 -4.73 5.38 11.63
N PHE A 34 -5.31 6.38 12.32
CA PHE A 34 -5.84 7.64 11.77
C PHE A 34 -4.76 8.58 11.17
N ARG A 35 -3.61 8.04 10.81
CA ARG A 35 -2.50 8.81 10.25
C ARG A 35 -2.77 9.11 8.77
N ARG A 36 -3.55 10.15 8.51
CA ARG A 36 -3.77 10.68 7.15
C ARG A 36 -2.53 11.47 6.72
N ARG A 37 -2.00 11.16 5.53
CA ARG A 37 -1.08 12.03 4.81
C ARG A 37 -1.86 13.25 4.29
N GLY A 38 -2.14 14.19 5.21
CA GLY A 38 -2.90 15.41 4.92
C GLY A 38 -2.03 16.53 4.34
N GLU A 39 -2.59 17.74 4.28
CA GLU A 39 -1.92 18.94 3.76
C GLU A 39 -0.55 19.24 4.43
N ALA A 40 -0.40 18.92 5.73
CA ALA A 40 0.87 19.08 6.44
C ALA A 40 1.98 18.19 5.87
N PHE A 41 1.68 16.92 5.59
CA PHE A 41 2.61 15.99 4.97
C PHE A 41 3.03 16.45 3.57
N GLN A 42 2.06 16.87 2.76
CA GLN A 42 2.33 17.38 1.40
C GLN A 42 3.20 18.62 1.43
N ARG A 43 2.93 19.52 2.38
CA ARG A 43 3.75 20.73 2.58
C ARG A 43 5.19 20.38 2.96
N GLU A 44 5.38 19.48 3.94
CA GLU A 44 6.70 19.02 4.34
C GLU A 44 7.46 18.39 3.19
N LEU A 45 6.81 17.53 2.39
CA LEU A 45 7.44 16.89 1.23
C LEU A 45 7.92 17.93 0.20
N LEU A 46 7.06 18.89 -0.15
CA LEU A 46 7.42 19.90 -1.14
C LEU A 46 8.50 20.85 -0.63
N MET A 47 8.49 21.19 0.66
CA MET A 47 9.54 22.01 1.26
C MET A 47 10.88 21.27 1.35
N LEU A 48 10.85 19.99 1.72
CA LEU A 48 12.04 19.14 1.72
C LEU A 48 12.64 19.04 0.31
N LEU A 49 11.84 18.73 -0.71
CA LEU A 49 12.30 18.65 -2.10
C LEU A 49 12.89 19.99 -2.58
N TYR A 50 12.26 21.10 -2.20
CA TYR A 50 12.78 22.42 -2.52
C TYR A 50 14.16 22.66 -1.87
N GLU A 51 14.32 22.41 -0.57
CA GLU A 51 15.60 22.61 0.14
C GLU A 51 16.69 21.66 -0.38
N LEU A 52 16.35 20.40 -0.71
CA LEU A 52 17.30 19.45 -1.30
C LEU A 52 17.82 19.94 -2.65
N LEU A 53 16.92 20.35 -3.55
CA LEU A 53 17.31 20.83 -4.86
C LEU A 53 18.04 22.18 -4.81
N GLU A 54 17.68 23.09 -3.90
CA GLU A 54 18.41 24.34 -3.69
C GLU A 54 19.82 24.08 -3.17
N THR A 55 20.00 23.09 -2.29
CA THR A 55 21.32 22.64 -1.83
C THR A 55 22.17 22.11 -2.99
N VAL A 56 21.55 21.36 -3.91
CA VAL A 56 22.21 20.88 -5.14
C VAL A 56 22.61 22.05 -6.04
N ASP A 57 21.73 23.02 -6.24
CA ASP A 57 22.01 24.19 -7.09
C ASP A 57 23.16 25.03 -6.56
N MET A 58 23.29 25.17 -5.22
CA MET A 58 24.32 25.96 -4.58
C MET A 58 25.66 25.22 -4.42
N GLY A 59 25.64 23.95 -4.04
CA GLY A 59 26.84 23.20 -3.65
C GLY A 59 27.13 21.95 -4.49
N GLY A 60 26.28 21.66 -5.47
CA GLY A 60 26.31 20.43 -6.23
C GLY A 60 25.81 19.23 -5.43
N LEU A 61 25.68 18.08 -6.09
CA LEU A 61 25.19 16.83 -5.48
C LEU A 61 26.03 16.38 -4.27
N LYS A 62 27.33 16.65 -4.26
CA LYS A 62 28.22 16.32 -3.14
C LYS A 62 27.86 17.03 -1.82
N ALA A 63 27.15 18.16 -1.89
CA ALA A 63 26.70 18.86 -0.69
C ALA A 63 25.62 18.07 0.06
N LEU A 64 24.95 17.13 -0.61
CA LEU A 64 23.93 16.26 -0.01
C LEU A 64 24.50 14.96 0.57
N ASP A 65 25.73 14.55 0.26
CA ASP A 65 26.27 13.24 0.65
C ASP A 65 26.09 12.95 2.14
N ALA A 66 26.49 13.89 3.01
CA ALA A 66 26.36 13.73 4.47
C ALA A 66 24.89 13.65 4.94
N HIS A 67 23.98 14.34 4.26
CA HIS A 67 22.56 14.34 4.60
C HIS A 67 21.87 13.05 4.15
N ILE A 68 22.29 12.47 3.04
CA ILE A 68 21.71 11.25 2.45
C ILE A 68 22.23 10.00 3.17
N GLU A 69 23.49 10.00 3.63
CA GLU A 69 24.08 8.87 4.34
C GLU A 69 23.43 8.65 5.72
N GLU A 70 23.17 9.73 6.46
CA GLU A 70 22.57 9.69 7.79
C GLU A 70 21.36 10.64 7.90
N PRO A 71 20.21 10.31 7.27
CA PRO A 71 19.03 11.18 7.26
C PRO A 71 18.50 11.52 8.65
N ASP A 72 18.56 10.56 9.59
CA ASP A 72 18.07 10.73 10.96
C ASP A 72 18.91 11.76 11.77
N GLN A 73 20.15 12.01 11.38
CA GLN A 73 21.06 12.98 12.01
C GLN A 73 21.21 14.27 11.20
N SER A 74 20.61 14.33 10.04
CA SER A 74 20.71 15.46 9.13
C SER A 74 19.86 16.63 9.58
N ASP A 75 20.46 17.81 9.73
CA ASP A 75 19.77 19.06 10.04
C ASP A 75 18.71 19.43 9.00
N LEU A 76 18.83 18.91 7.77
CA LEU A 76 17.89 19.13 6.69
C LEU A 76 16.66 18.24 6.85
N PHE A 77 16.84 16.92 7.01
CA PHE A 77 15.73 15.98 7.10
C PHE A 77 14.98 16.04 8.42
N THR A 78 15.64 16.35 9.53
CA THR A 78 15.02 16.45 10.86
C THR A 78 14.02 17.60 10.99
N LYS A 79 14.05 18.60 10.09
CA LYS A 79 13.03 19.64 10.00
C LYS A 79 11.66 19.09 9.55
N TYR A 80 11.64 17.92 8.90
CA TYR A 80 10.48 17.33 8.25
C TYR A 80 10.12 15.97 8.85
N PRO A 81 9.67 15.93 10.10
CA PRO A 81 9.47 14.69 10.84
C PRO A 81 8.38 13.78 10.27
N LEU A 82 7.39 14.31 9.53
CA LEU A 82 6.38 13.52 8.88
C LEU A 82 6.95 12.70 7.72
N ILE A 83 7.92 13.26 7.00
CA ILE A 83 8.59 12.60 5.89
C ILE A 83 9.62 11.60 6.41
N LEU A 84 10.40 11.98 7.41
CA LEU A 84 11.45 11.14 8.01
C LEU A 84 10.89 9.80 8.55
N GLN A 85 9.63 9.77 8.97
CA GLN A 85 8.97 8.55 9.44
C GLN A 85 8.50 7.61 8.33
N GLU A 86 8.50 8.06 7.06
CA GLU A 86 8.06 7.29 5.91
C GLU A 86 9.27 6.61 5.24
N LYS A 87 9.60 5.40 5.73
CA LYS A 87 10.84 4.70 5.34
C LYS A 87 10.98 4.49 3.83
N ASN A 88 9.90 4.09 3.14
CA ASN A 88 9.95 3.85 1.70
C ASN A 88 10.21 5.14 0.93
N LEU A 89 9.55 6.24 1.32
CA LEU A 89 9.73 7.54 0.70
C LEU A 89 11.14 8.09 0.93
N MET A 90 11.66 7.95 2.16
CA MET A 90 13.03 8.36 2.50
C MET A 90 14.08 7.56 1.73
N ALA A 91 13.93 6.24 1.66
CA ALA A 91 14.82 5.39 0.88
C ALA A 91 14.81 5.80 -0.60
N PHE A 92 13.61 5.97 -1.17
CA PHE A 92 13.46 6.40 -2.55
C PHE A 92 14.13 7.76 -2.83
N ILE A 93 13.96 8.76 -1.95
CA ILE A 93 14.62 10.05 -2.08
C ILE A 93 16.15 9.87 -2.02
N ALA A 94 16.66 9.19 -0.99
CA ALA A 94 18.10 9.03 -0.78
C ALA A 94 18.78 8.28 -1.94
N ASP A 95 18.19 7.16 -2.37
CA ASP A 95 18.78 6.31 -3.42
C ASP A 95 18.82 7.04 -4.77
N ASN A 96 17.78 7.83 -5.08
CA ASN A 96 17.76 8.58 -6.32
C ASN A 96 18.70 9.79 -6.34
N PHE A 97 18.93 10.46 -5.20
CA PHE A 97 19.99 11.46 -5.13
C PHE A 97 21.38 10.81 -5.23
N ARG A 98 21.60 9.60 -4.65
CA ARG A 98 22.85 8.84 -4.85
C ARG A 98 23.05 8.48 -6.31
N LEU A 99 22.00 7.99 -6.98
CA LEU A 99 22.06 7.69 -8.42
C LEU A 99 22.48 8.91 -9.24
N MET A 100 21.90 10.07 -8.97
CA MET A 100 22.26 11.33 -9.62
C MET A 100 23.71 11.73 -9.33
N ALA A 101 24.23 11.44 -8.12
CA ALA A 101 25.60 11.77 -7.72
C ALA A 101 26.67 10.87 -8.36
N MET A 102 26.32 9.64 -8.75
CA MET A 102 27.26 8.67 -9.36
C MET A 102 27.76 9.08 -10.76
N GLY A 103 27.03 9.95 -11.46
CA GLY A 103 27.44 10.34 -12.81
C GLY A 103 26.52 11.37 -13.47
N LYS A 104 26.88 11.76 -14.71
CA LYS A 104 26.00 12.61 -15.53
C LYS A 104 24.89 11.71 -16.12
N ILE A 105 23.74 11.72 -15.47
CA ILE A 105 22.53 11.07 -15.97
C ILE A 105 21.68 12.10 -16.74
N SER A 106 21.19 11.73 -17.90
CA SER A 106 20.24 12.56 -18.63
C SER A 106 18.85 12.48 -18.01
N ALA A 107 18.01 13.50 -18.22
CA ALA A 107 16.62 13.49 -17.71
C ALA A 107 15.82 12.30 -18.23
N HIS A 108 16.03 11.86 -19.46
CA HIS A 108 15.35 10.71 -20.07
C HIS A 108 15.80 9.37 -19.43
N GLU A 109 17.09 9.20 -19.17
CA GLU A 109 17.60 8.01 -18.48
C GLU A 109 17.08 7.94 -17.04
N LEU A 110 17.14 9.07 -16.32
CA LEU A 110 16.61 9.14 -14.96
C LEU A 110 15.10 8.82 -14.92
N GLU A 111 14.33 9.37 -15.85
CA GLU A 111 12.90 9.10 -15.96
C GLU A 111 12.62 7.61 -16.16
N GLY A 112 13.37 6.94 -17.05
CA GLY A 112 13.23 5.50 -17.28
C GLY A 112 13.57 4.65 -16.06
N PHE A 113 14.64 4.99 -15.32
CA PHE A 113 15.00 4.27 -14.09
C PHE A 113 13.95 4.45 -12.99
N LEU A 114 13.52 5.69 -12.76
CA LEU A 114 12.51 5.99 -11.74
C LEU A 114 11.14 5.37 -12.07
N GLU A 115 10.77 5.31 -13.35
CA GLU A 115 9.54 4.65 -13.78
C GLU A 115 9.57 3.14 -13.47
N GLN A 116 10.65 2.46 -13.82
CA GLN A 116 10.81 1.04 -13.52
C GLN A 116 10.82 0.75 -12.01
N GLU A 117 11.47 1.60 -11.22
CA GLU A 117 11.50 1.48 -9.77
C GLU A 117 10.10 1.67 -9.17
N LEU A 118 9.38 2.70 -9.60
CA LEU A 118 8.00 2.96 -9.15
C LEU A 118 7.03 1.86 -9.53
N ASP A 119 7.14 1.31 -10.74
CA ASP A 119 6.31 0.18 -11.17
C ASP A 119 6.56 -1.05 -10.29
N ALA A 120 7.81 -1.35 -9.97
CA ALA A 120 8.17 -2.45 -9.09
C ALA A 120 7.63 -2.21 -7.66
N MET A 121 7.76 -0.99 -7.13
CA MET A 121 7.22 -0.61 -5.82
C MET A 121 5.69 -0.67 -5.81
N HIS A 122 5.03 -0.22 -6.88
CA HIS A 122 3.58 -0.27 -7.04
C HIS A 122 3.06 -1.71 -6.91
N GLU A 123 3.64 -2.62 -7.68
CA GLU A 123 3.24 -4.04 -7.63
C GLU A 123 3.50 -4.65 -6.26
N ALA A 124 4.66 -4.39 -5.64
CA ALA A 124 5.02 -4.92 -4.33
C ALA A 124 4.09 -4.40 -3.21
N LEU A 125 3.83 -3.09 -3.18
CA LEU A 125 3.02 -2.46 -2.13
C LEU A 125 1.54 -2.83 -2.23
N LEU A 126 0.99 -3.04 -3.44
CA LEU A 126 -0.41 -3.46 -3.63
C LEU A 126 -0.63 -4.97 -3.46
N LEU A 127 0.42 -5.78 -3.49
CA LEU A 127 0.29 -7.24 -3.40
C LEU A 127 -0.48 -7.70 -2.15
N PRO A 128 -0.26 -7.17 -0.92
CA PRO A 128 -1.01 -7.56 0.27
C PRO A 128 -2.50 -7.27 0.16
N SER A 129 -2.90 -6.10 -0.35
CA SER A 129 -4.31 -5.74 -0.50
C SER A 129 -5.00 -6.60 -1.55
N ARG A 130 -4.34 -6.87 -2.70
CA ARG A 130 -4.85 -7.78 -3.74
C ARG A 130 -5.00 -9.22 -3.21
N SER A 131 -4.05 -9.68 -2.39
CA SER A 131 -4.10 -11.01 -1.77
C SER A 131 -5.27 -11.14 -0.80
N LEU A 132 -5.51 -10.12 0.03
CA LEU A 132 -6.66 -10.08 0.93
C LEU A 132 -7.99 -10.07 0.15
N HIS A 133 -8.05 -9.30 -0.94
CA HIS A 133 -9.20 -9.25 -1.83
C HIS A 133 -9.54 -10.63 -2.42
N LYS A 134 -8.53 -11.34 -2.96
CA LYS A 134 -8.70 -12.70 -3.51
C LYS A 134 -9.24 -13.70 -2.49
N VAL A 135 -8.76 -13.64 -1.24
CA VAL A 135 -9.30 -14.48 -0.16
C VAL A 135 -10.76 -14.10 0.13
N GLY A 136 -11.06 -12.79 0.14
CA GLY A 136 -12.44 -12.29 0.30
C GLY A 136 -13.38 -12.83 -0.78
N GLU A 137 -12.98 -12.74 -2.05
CA GLU A 137 -13.76 -13.28 -3.19
C GLU A 137 -14.03 -14.79 -3.12
N ALA A 138 -13.14 -15.55 -2.48
CA ALA A 138 -13.32 -16.99 -2.30
C ALA A 138 -14.29 -17.34 -1.16
N MET A 139 -14.55 -16.42 -0.21
CA MET A 139 -15.36 -16.72 0.99
C MET A 139 -16.81 -17.12 0.71
N PRO A 140 -17.55 -16.54 -0.26
CA PRO A 140 -18.87 -17.03 -0.64
C PRO A 140 -18.84 -18.49 -1.10
N GLY A 141 -17.81 -18.89 -1.87
CA GLY A 141 -17.57 -20.27 -2.29
C GLY A 141 -17.36 -21.21 -1.09
N PHE A 142 -16.57 -20.79 -0.10
CA PHE A 142 -16.41 -21.56 1.14
C PHE A 142 -17.70 -21.65 1.94
N GLY A 143 -18.56 -20.61 1.89
CA GLY A 143 -19.90 -20.63 2.46
C GLY A 143 -20.80 -21.68 1.83
N ILE A 144 -20.78 -21.78 0.49
CA ILE A 144 -21.52 -22.81 -0.26
C ILE A 144 -21.00 -24.21 0.09
N LEU A 145 -19.67 -24.38 0.15
CA LEU A 145 -19.05 -25.63 0.54
C LEU A 145 -19.51 -26.09 1.94
N ALA A 146 -19.54 -25.15 2.89
CA ALA A 146 -20.02 -25.41 4.26
C ALA A 146 -21.51 -25.81 4.27
N ALA A 147 -22.34 -25.20 3.41
CA ALA A 147 -23.73 -25.53 3.28
C ALA A 147 -23.96 -26.95 2.72
N ILE A 148 -23.21 -27.33 1.67
CA ILE A 148 -23.25 -28.67 1.08
C ILE A 148 -22.88 -29.71 2.15
N MET A 149 -21.81 -29.49 2.91
CA MET A 149 -21.42 -30.38 4.00
C MET A 149 -22.51 -30.49 5.09
N GLY A 150 -23.18 -29.39 5.41
CA GLY A 150 -24.31 -29.38 6.34
C GLY A 150 -25.49 -30.20 5.83
N ILE A 151 -25.79 -30.14 4.52
CA ILE A 151 -26.85 -30.94 3.90
C ILE A 151 -26.50 -32.45 3.91
N ILE A 152 -25.23 -32.80 3.63
CA ILE A 152 -24.78 -34.21 3.69
C ILE A 152 -24.99 -34.77 5.10
N ILE A 153 -24.60 -34.04 6.14
CA ILE A 153 -24.79 -34.42 7.55
C ILE A 153 -26.30 -34.57 7.86
N THR A 154 -27.14 -33.69 7.31
CA THR A 154 -28.60 -33.75 7.48
C THR A 154 -29.17 -35.01 6.85
N MET A 155 -28.68 -35.45 5.70
CA MET A 155 -29.11 -36.67 5.05
C MET A 155 -28.79 -37.93 5.88
N ASP A 156 -27.65 -37.98 6.52
CA ASP A 156 -27.29 -39.07 7.45
C ASP A 156 -28.22 -39.12 8.67
N SER A 157 -28.80 -37.98 9.04
CA SER A 157 -29.69 -37.84 10.21
C SER A 157 -31.19 -37.92 9.86
N ILE A 158 -31.56 -38.35 8.63
CA ILE A 158 -32.94 -38.30 8.13
C ILE A 158 -33.91 -39.17 8.95
N GLY A 159 -33.41 -40.17 9.68
CA GLY A 159 -34.18 -40.98 10.64
C GLY A 159 -34.31 -40.39 12.04
N GLY A 160 -33.70 -39.24 12.27
CA GLY A 160 -33.70 -38.53 13.56
C GLY A 160 -34.95 -37.67 13.78
N SER A 161 -34.88 -36.82 14.81
CA SER A 161 -35.98 -35.90 15.12
C SER A 161 -36.01 -34.73 14.10
N VAL A 162 -37.22 -34.22 13.83
CA VAL A 162 -37.40 -33.02 12.96
C VAL A 162 -36.60 -31.83 13.50
N ALA A 163 -36.41 -31.71 14.82
CA ALA A 163 -35.64 -30.67 15.43
C ALA A 163 -34.12 -30.76 15.09
N GLU A 164 -33.55 -31.97 15.02
CA GLU A 164 -32.15 -32.19 14.62
C GLU A 164 -31.95 -31.85 13.15
N ILE A 165 -32.85 -32.30 12.27
CA ILE A 165 -32.84 -31.95 10.84
C ILE A 165 -32.87 -30.41 10.68
N GLY A 166 -33.77 -29.73 11.39
CA GLY A 166 -33.89 -28.28 11.38
C GLY A 166 -32.63 -27.57 11.83
N ALA A 167 -31.97 -28.07 12.87
CA ALA A 167 -30.70 -27.49 13.36
C ALA A 167 -29.56 -27.62 12.34
N HIS A 168 -29.45 -28.78 11.67
CA HIS A 168 -28.42 -28.98 10.64
C HIS A 168 -28.64 -28.09 9.40
N VAL A 169 -29.89 -27.96 8.93
CA VAL A 169 -30.23 -27.04 7.84
C VAL A 169 -29.96 -25.61 8.20
N ALA A 170 -30.33 -25.16 9.41
CA ALA A 170 -30.03 -23.81 9.88
C ALA A 170 -28.51 -23.54 9.93
N ALA A 171 -27.72 -24.50 10.44
CA ALA A 171 -26.27 -24.40 10.46
C ALA A 171 -25.65 -24.28 9.05
N ALA A 172 -26.19 -25.01 8.07
CA ALA A 172 -25.77 -24.92 6.67
C ALA A 172 -26.03 -23.52 6.08
N LEU A 173 -27.23 -22.98 6.29
CA LEU A 173 -27.60 -21.64 5.83
C LEU A 173 -26.75 -20.54 6.46
N VAL A 174 -26.45 -20.66 7.76
CA VAL A 174 -25.53 -19.74 8.47
C VAL A 174 -24.13 -19.76 7.84
N GLY A 175 -23.64 -20.92 7.37
CA GLY A 175 -22.35 -21.03 6.66
C GLY A 175 -22.32 -20.16 5.41
N THR A 176 -23.36 -20.24 4.57
CA THR A 176 -23.48 -19.42 3.36
C THR A 176 -23.59 -17.92 3.69
N PHE A 177 -24.45 -17.57 4.66
CA PHE A 177 -24.58 -16.19 5.11
C PHE A 177 -23.25 -15.59 5.58
N LEU A 178 -22.50 -16.31 6.41
CA LEU A 178 -21.22 -15.84 6.90
C LEU A 178 -20.18 -15.68 5.78
N GLY A 179 -20.14 -16.58 4.81
CA GLY A 179 -19.27 -16.47 3.65
C GLY A 179 -19.50 -15.16 2.89
N ILE A 180 -20.77 -14.86 2.60
CA ILE A 180 -21.18 -13.62 1.91
C ILE A 180 -20.90 -12.39 2.79
N PHE A 181 -21.26 -12.45 4.07
CA PHE A 181 -21.07 -11.35 5.00
C PHE A 181 -19.58 -10.96 5.13
N PHE A 182 -18.71 -11.93 5.38
CA PHE A 182 -17.28 -11.65 5.52
C PHE A 182 -16.66 -11.11 4.22
N CYS A 183 -17.08 -11.60 3.05
CA CYS A 183 -16.63 -11.09 1.77
C CYS A 183 -16.94 -9.59 1.65
N TYR A 184 -18.22 -9.23 1.62
CA TYR A 184 -18.65 -7.89 1.24
C TYR A 184 -18.62 -6.88 2.38
N CYS A 185 -18.80 -7.30 3.63
CA CYS A 185 -18.82 -6.37 4.78
C CYS A 185 -17.46 -6.20 5.46
N MET A 186 -16.51 -7.09 5.24
CA MET A 186 -15.21 -7.03 5.92
C MET A 186 -14.02 -7.04 4.95
N MET A 187 -13.86 -8.09 4.15
CA MET A 187 -12.64 -8.28 3.34
C MET A 187 -12.54 -7.26 2.21
N GLU A 188 -13.62 -7.04 1.49
CA GLU A 188 -13.65 -6.09 0.37
C GLU A 188 -13.43 -4.64 0.83
N PRO A 189 -14.15 -4.08 1.82
CA PRO A 189 -13.88 -2.75 2.32
C PRO A 189 -12.47 -2.58 2.89
N LEU A 190 -11.96 -3.61 3.59
CA LEU A 190 -10.64 -3.58 4.18
C LEU A 190 -9.54 -3.58 3.11
N SER A 191 -9.63 -4.45 2.10
CA SER A 191 -8.68 -4.48 0.99
C SER A 191 -8.69 -3.18 0.19
N ASN A 192 -9.88 -2.60 -0.05
CA ASN A 192 -10.02 -1.31 -0.72
C ASN A 192 -9.39 -0.16 0.11
N ALA A 193 -9.59 -0.16 1.43
CA ALA A 193 -8.96 0.83 2.31
C ALA A 193 -7.43 0.72 2.32
N MET A 194 -6.89 -0.52 2.32
CA MET A 194 -5.46 -0.76 2.16
C MET A 194 -4.95 -0.22 0.81
N ALA A 195 -5.61 -0.57 -0.29
CA ALA A 195 -5.23 -0.12 -1.62
C ALA A 195 -5.26 1.41 -1.75
N GLN A 196 -6.29 2.07 -1.19
CA GLN A 196 -6.39 3.54 -1.20
C GLN A 196 -5.24 4.20 -0.43
N ARG A 197 -4.84 3.63 0.71
CA ARG A 197 -3.69 4.12 1.48
C ARG A 197 -2.39 4.02 0.69
N ILE A 198 -2.17 2.90 -0.01
CA ILE A 198 -0.99 2.69 -0.85
C ILE A 198 -0.98 3.67 -2.03
N ARG A 199 -2.12 3.94 -2.67
CA ARG A 199 -2.19 4.95 -3.75
C ARG A 199 -1.70 6.32 -3.29
N THR A 200 -2.08 6.74 -2.08
CA THR A 200 -1.58 8.01 -1.51
C THR A 200 -0.08 7.97 -1.22
N GLU A 201 0.51 6.80 -0.93
CA GLU A 201 1.96 6.64 -0.81
C GLU A 201 2.64 6.76 -2.17
N LEU A 202 2.09 6.10 -3.18
CA LEU A 202 2.61 6.15 -4.54
C LEU A 202 2.56 7.55 -5.14
N SER A 203 1.52 8.35 -4.87
CA SER A 203 1.46 9.73 -5.35
C SER A 203 2.57 10.62 -4.78
N ALA A 204 3.00 10.36 -3.55
CA ALA A 204 4.17 11.05 -2.97
C ALA A 204 5.47 10.67 -3.69
N LEU A 205 5.67 9.39 -4.02
CA LEU A 205 6.82 8.91 -4.79
C LEU A 205 6.82 9.48 -6.22
N GLU A 206 5.66 9.51 -6.88
CA GLU A 206 5.49 10.13 -8.19
C GLU A 206 5.79 11.64 -8.17
N CYS A 207 5.44 12.32 -7.09
CA CYS A 207 5.83 13.72 -6.88
C CYS A 207 7.36 13.89 -6.84
N VAL A 208 8.05 13.02 -6.10
CA VAL A 208 9.52 13.02 -6.04
C VAL A 208 10.10 12.78 -7.43
N ARG A 209 9.66 11.71 -8.13
CA ARG A 209 10.09 11.40 -9.50
C ARG A 209 9.98 12.61 -10.41
N THR A 210 8.77 13.16 -10.50
CA THR A 210 8.50 14.28 -11.42
C THR A 210 9.34 15.51 -11.09
N THR A 211 9.56 15.76 -9.79
CA THR A 211 10.40 16.88 -9.33
C THR A 211 11.86 16.66 -9.74
N LEU A 212 12.43 15.47 -9.51
CA LEU A 212 13.82 15.16 -9.84
C LEU A 212 14.07 15.19 -11.36
N VAL A 213 13.19 14.57 -12.15
CA VAL A 213 13.30 14.57 -13.62
C VAL A 213 13.22 15.98 -14.16
N ALA A 214 12.30 16.81 -13.68
CA ALA A 214 12.17 18.20 -14.10
C ALA A 214 13.43 19.02 -13.77
N HIS A 215 14.03 18.80 -12.61
CA HIS A 215 15.27 19.48 -12.20
C HIS A 215 16.45 19.06 -13.08
N VAL A 216 16.66 17.75 -13.31
CA VAL A 216 17.71 17.24 -14.21
C VAL A 216 17.51 17.70 -15.66
N ALA A 217 16.27 17.92 -16.09
CA ALA A 217 15.94 18.54 -17.39
C ALA A 217 16.27 20.06 -17.43
N GLY A 218 16.89 20.62 -16.38
CA GLY A 218 17.32 22.03 -16.33
C GLY A 218 16.21 23.01 -15.99
N LYS A 219 15.09 22.56 -15.41
CA LYS A 219 14.06 23.48 -14.94
C LYS A 219 14.47 24.12 -13.61
N PRO A 220 14.15 25.41 -13.38
CA PRO A 220 14.37 26.05 -12.08
C PRO A 220 13.72 25.25 -10.96
N THR A 221 14.38 25.20 -9.78
CA THR A 221 13.93 24.43 -8.60
C THR A 221 12.45 24.64 -8.27
N LEU A 222 11.99 25.89 -8.24
CA LEU A 222 10.57 26.20 -7.95
C LEU A 222 9.60 25.60 -8.99
N LEU A 223 10.00 25.59 -10.27
CA LEU A 223 9.18 25.01 -11.36
C LEU A 223 9.17 23.48 -11.26
N ALA A 224 10.31 22.86 -10.94
CA ALA A 224 10.41 21.42 -10.75
C ALA A 224 9.52 20.93 -9.60
N VAL A 225 9.60 21.56 -8.43
CA VAL A 225 8.75 21.25 -7.27
C VAL A 225 7.27 21.49 -7.58
N ASN A 226 6.93 22.55 -8.32
CA ASN A 226 5.53 22.81 -8.71
C ASN A 226 4.98 21.77 -9.70
N ALA A 227 5.83 21.16 -10.53
CA ALA A 227 5.43 20.05 -11.38
C ALA A 227 5.04 18.82 -10.56
N GLY A 228 5.84 18.45 -9.55
CA GLY A 228 5.52 17.37 -8.62
C GLY A 228 4.29 17.63 -7.76
N ARG A 229 4.09 18.87 -7.29
CA ARG A 229 2.92 19.28 -6.50
C ARG A 229 1.59 18.91 -7.14
N LYS A 230 1.47 19.07 -8.46
CA LYS A 230 0.22 18.79 -9.19
C LYS A 230 -0.25 17.35 -9.06
N LEU A 231 0.65 16.39 -8.85
CA LEU A 231 0.31 14.97 -8.70
C LEU A 231 -0.30 14.68 -7.33
N ILE A 232 0.22 15.32 -6.28
CA ILE A 232 -0.29 15.12 -4.91
C ILE A 232 -1.66 15.80 -4.73
N GLU A 233 -1.88 16.98 -5.33
CA GLU A 233 -3.14 17.71 -5.20
C GLU A 233 -4.34 17.01 -5.87
N GLN A 234 -4.09 16.14 -6.85
CA GLN A 234 -5.15 15.37 -7.51
C GLN A 234 -5.75 14.29 -6.60
N ASP A 235 -4.95 13.73 -5.69
CA ASP A 235 -5.39 12.69 -4.76
C ASP A 235 -6.26 13.22 -3.60
N VAL A 236 -6.23 14.52 -3.33
CA VAL A 236 -6.98 15.14 -2.21
C VAL A 236 -8.39 15.59 -2.62
N LYS A 237 -8.68 15.70 -3.92
CA LYS A 237 -10.04 16.03 -4.38
C LYS A 237 -10.87 14.75 -4.42
N PRO A 238 -11.88 14.59 -3.50
CA PRO A 238 -12.86 13.53 -3.66
C PRO A 238 -13.62 13.79 -4.97
N ALA A 239 -13.80 12.70 -5.75
CA ALA A 239 -14.65 12.72 -6.94
C ALA A 239 -16.10 13.01 -6.59
#